data_465f9834a0a1e5afaaf6c0446a5a4eb4
#
_entry.id   465f9834a0a1e5afaaf6c0446a5a4eb4
#
_cell.length_a   1.000
_cell.length_b   1.000
_cell.length_c   1.000
_cell.angle_alpha   90.00
_cell.angle_beta   90.00
_cell.angle_gamma   90.00
#
_symmetry.space_group_name_H-M   'P 1'
#
loop_
_entity.id
_entity.type
_entity.pdbx_description
1 polymer ?
#
loop_
_entity_poly.entity_id
_entity_poly.type
_entity_poly.pdbx_seq_one_letter_code
_entity_poly.pdbx_strand_id
1 'polypeptide(L)'
;MELNKIKYMYWILIFSLIFVDVISTGIIKQSVSEINHNYLYGMIGFFISGYILYLLLEIGNLAIINATWDILSIILISIIGIIYFKESYNKYHIIGLIFAFISL
;
A
#
# COMPACT_ATOMS: atom_id res chain seq x y z
N MET A 1 11.82 -8.68 25.83
CA MET A 1 11.25 -7.33 25.78
C MET A 1 11.62 -6.58 24.50
N GLU A 2 12.87 -6.60 24.10
CA GLU A 2 13.28 -5.92 22.86
C GLU A 2 12.64 -6.56 21.62
N LEU A 3 12.52 -7.88 21.58
CA LEU A 3 11.88 -8.58 20.48
C LEU A 3 10.41 -8.19 20.32
N ASN A 4 9.71 -7.98 21.45
CA ASN A 4 8.32 -7.53 21.41
C ASN A 4 8.19 -6.11 20.89
N LYS A 5 9.11 -5.21 21.32
CA LYS A 5 9.15 -3.83 20.82
C LYS A 5 9.40 -3.81 19.32
N ILE A 6 10.35 -4.61 18.82
CA ILE A 6 10.67 -4.69 17.41
C ILE A 6 9.47 -5.21 16.63
N LYS A 7 8.77 -6.22 17.17
CA LYS A 7 7.58 -6.78 16.54
C LYS A 7 6.46 -5.75 16.42
N TYR A 8 6.17 -5.01 17.49
CA TYR A 8 5.16 -3.95 17.46
C TYR A 8 5.55 -2.83 16.51
N MET A 9 6.82 -2.42 16.55
CA MET A 9 7.32 -1.38 15.66
C MET A 9 7.20 -1.82 14.19
N TYR A 10 7.52 -3.08 13.89
CA TYR A 10 7.38 -3.63 12.54
C TYR A 10 5.94 -3.49 12.04
N TRP A 11 4.96 -3.92 12.83
CA TRP A 11 3.56 -3.87 12.41
C TRP A 11 3.04 -2.44 12.29
N ILE A 12 3.44 -1.55 13.21
CA ILE A 12 3.06 -0.14 13.14
C ILE A 12 3.63 0.49 11.86
N LEU A 13 4.89 0.22 11.55
CA LEU A 13 5.52 0.77 10.35
C LEU A 13 4.93 0.20 9.07
N ILE A 14 4.65 -1.11 9.04
CA ILE A 14 4.07 -1.72 7.84
C ILE A 14 2.65 -1.18 7.56
N PHE A 15 1.83 -1.02 8.59
CA PHE A 15 0.50 -0.44 8.41
C PHE A 15 0.56 1.03 8.03
N SER A 16 1.51 1.79 8.61
CA SER A 16 1.73 3.18 8.22
C SER A 16 2.15 3.30 6.77
N LEU A 17 3.06 2.44 6.32
CA LEU A 17 3.52 2.40 4.93
C LEU A 17 2.37 2.12 3.98
N ILE A 18 1.55 1.11 4.29
CA ILE A 18 0.41 0.74 3.46
C ILE A 18 -0.61 1.86 3.42
N PHE A 19 -0.91 2.48 4.55
CA PHE A 19 -1.88 3.57 4.65
C PHE A 19 -1.44 4.76 3.80
N VAL A 20 -0.19 5.19 3.93
CA VAL A 20 0.35 6.31 3.15
C VAL A 20 0.36 5.97 1.66
N ASP A 21 0.76 4.75 1.31
CA ASP A 21 0.82 4.30 -0.08
C ASP A 21 -0.57 4.30 -0.73
N VAL A 22 -1.56 3.75 -0.04
CA VAL A 22 -2.93 3.66 -0.55
C VAL A 22 -3.53 5.06 -0.73
N ILE A 23 -3.36 5.95 0.26
CA ILE A 23 -3.86 7.32 0.17
C ILE A 23 -3.18 8.05 -0.98
N SER A 24 -1.86 7.94 -1.11
CA SER A 24 -1.10 8.60 -2.18
C SER A 24 -1.55 8.13 -3.56
N THR A 25 -1.74 6.84 -3.72
CA THR A 25 -2.22 6.27 -4.98
C THR A 25 -3.63 6.77 -5.29
N GLY A 26 -4.51 6.83 -4.30
CA GLY A 26 -5.86 7.34 -4.47
C GLY A 26 -5.89 8.80 -4.89
N ILE A 27 -5.03 9.64 -4.29
CA ILE A 27 -4.92 11.05 -4.64
C ILE A 27 -4.44 11.20 -6.09
N ILE A 28 -3.46 10.42 -6.50
CA ILE A 28 -2.97 10.45 -7.88
C ILE A 28 -4.07 10.04 -8.86
N LYS A 29 -4.82 8.98 -8.54
CA LYS A 29 -5.92 8.52 -9.37
C LYS A 29 -7.01 9.57 -9.51
N GLN A 30 -7.36 10.23 -8.41
CA GLN A 30 -8.33 11.32 -8.42
C GLN A 30 -7.83 12.48 -9.29
N SER A 31 -6.55 12.81 -9.17
CA SER A 31 -5.94 13.88 -9.97
C SER A 31 -6.03 13.59 -11.46
N VAL A 32 -5.82 12.34 -11.86
CA VAL A 32 -5.96 11.92 -13.26
C VAL A 32 -7.41 12.07 -13.72
N SER A 33 -8.37 11.65 -12.89
CA SER A 33 -9.80 11.70 -13.25
C SER A 33 -10.33 13.11 -13.36
N GLU A 34 -9.90 14.03 -12.47
CA GLU A 34 -10.38 15.41 -12.42
C GLU A 34 -9.46 16.40 -13.17
N ILE A 35 -8.33 15.94 -13.66
CA ILE A 35 -7.34 16.73 -14.39
C ILE A 35 -6.94 17.96 -13.59
N ASN A 36 -6.36 17.71 -12.41
CA ASN A 36 -5.86 18.78 -11.53
C ASN A 36 -4.42 18.46 -11.09
N HIS A 37 -3.85 19.31 -10.24
CA HIS A 37 -2.45 19.16 -9.79
C HIS A 37 -2.32 18.47 -8.44
N ASN A 38 -3.38 17.84 -7.92
CA ASN A 38 -3.33 17.15 -6.64
C ASN A 38 -2.38 15.95 -6.64
N TYR A 39 -1.96 15.48 -7.82
CA TYR A 39 -0.96 14.41 -7.91
C TYR A 39 0.35 14.78 -7.18
N LEU A 40 0.63 16.08 -7.01
CA LEU A 40 1.81 16.52 -6.27
C LEU A 40 1.75 16.10 -4.81
N TYR A 41 0.57 16.13 -4.21
CA TYR A 41 0.39 15.64 -2.83
C TYR A 41 0.62 14.14 -2.74
N GLY A 42 0.19 13.39 -3.77
CA GLY A 42 0.46 11.96 -3.84
C GLY A 42 1.95 11.67 -3.94
N MET A 43 2.69 12.47 -4.71
CA MET A 43 4.14 12.33 -4.81
C MET A 43 4.83 12.56 -3.46
N ILE A 44 4.38 13.57 -2.70
CA ILE A 44 4.90 13.81 -1.36
C ILE A 44 4.65 12.59 -0.47
N GLY A 45 3.46 11.98 -0.58
CA GLY A 45 3.14 10.76 0.15
C GLY A 45 4.10 9.62 -0.17
N PHE A 46 4.49 9.46 -1.42
CA PHE A 46 5.47 8.43 -1.80
C PHE A 46 6.86 8.72 -1.24
N PHE A 47 7.25 9.98 -1.11
CA PHE A 47 8.49 10.32 -0.41
C PHE A 47 8.43 9.87 1.06
N ILE A 48 7.32 10.11 1.72
CA ILE A 48 7.11 9.66 3.11
C ILE A 48 7.16 8.14 3.18
N SER A 49 6.53 7.45 2.23
CA SER A 49 6.56 5.99 2.14
C SER A 49 7.98 5.46 2.01
N GLY A 50 8.83 6.11 1.22
CA GLY A 50 10.22 5.73 1.07
C GLY A 50 10.98 5.80 2.39
N TYR A 51 10.73 6.83 3.18
CA TYR A 51 11.36 6.95 4.50
C TYR A 51 10.88 5.86 5.46
N ILE A 52 9.57 5.58 5.47
CA ILE A 52 9.03 4.51 6.31
C ILE A 52 9.63 3.16 5.90
N LEU A 53 9.78 2.92 4.60
CA LEU A 53 10.41 1.71 4.09
C LEU A 53 11.86 1.60 4.58
N TYR A 54 12.59 2.70 4.59
CA TYR A 54 13.94 2.73 5.11
C TYR A 54 13.99 2.26 6.58
N LEU A 55 13.08 2.77 7.40
CA LEU A 55 12.99 2.36 8.80
C LEU A 55 12.64 0.87 8.94
N LEU A 56 11.75 0.37 8.08
CA LEU A 56 11.38 -1.05 8.09
C LEU A 56 12.55 -1.94 7.72
N LEU A 57 13.35 -1.54 6.75
CA LEU A 57 14.48 -2.34 6.29
C LEU A 57 15.58 -2.44 7.33
N GLU A 58 15.62 -1.53 8.31
CA GLU A 58 16.55 -1.63 9.41
C GLU A 58 16.20 -2.77 10.38
N ILE A 59 14.92 -3.15 10.45
CA ILE A 59 14.44 -4.13 11.44
C ILE A 59 13.90 -5.40 10.80
N GLY A 60 13.86 -5.49 9.48
CA GLY A 60 13.25 -6.63 8.81
C GLY A 60 13.95 -7.03 7.53
N ASN A 61 13.45 -8.11 6.94
CA ASN A 61 13.99 -8.69 5.72
C ASN A 61 13.36 -8.02 4.50
N LEU A 62 14.19 -7.62 3.54
CA LEU A 62 13.74 -6.93 2.33
C LEU A 62 12.66 -7.71 1.58
N ALA A 63 12.87 -9.00 1.36
CA ALA A 63 11.93 -9.78 0.56
C ALA A 63 10.56 -9.91 1.25
N ILE A 64 10.56 -10.16 2.57
CA ILE A 64 9.33 -10.34 3.33
C ILE A 64 8.57 -9.02 3.45
N ILE A 65 9.26 -7.92 3.72
CA ILE A 65 8.65 -6.59 3.82
C ILE A 65 8.03 -6.20 2.49
N ASN A 66 8.77 -6.37 1.42
CA ASN A 66 8.29 -5.99 0.09
C ASN A 66 7.07 -6.82 -0.33
N ALA A 67 7.11 -8.12 -0.09
CA ALA A 67 5.99 -9.01 -0.43
C ALA A 67 4.75 -8.65 0.39
N THR A 68 4.89 -8.43 1.69
CA THR A 68 3.77 -8.08 2.57
C THR A 68 3.17 -6.74 2.16
N TRP A 69 4.01 -5.75 1.92
CA TRP A 69 3.58 -4.43 1.48
C TRP A 69 2.82 -4.52 0.15
N ASP A 70 3.41 -5.17 -0.83
CA ASP A 70 2.80 -5.27 -2.16
C ASP A 70 1.45 -5.98 -2.12
N ILE A 71 1.36 -7.10 -1.42
CA ILE A 71 0.12 -7.88 -1.37
C ILE A 71 -0.97 -7.11 -0.66
N LEU A 72 -0.69 -6.52 0.50
CA LEU A 72 -1.68 -5.74 1.24
C LEU A 72 -2.10 -4.50 0.47
N SER A 73 -1.15 -3.81 -0.18
CA SER A 73 -1.45 -2.64 -0.99
C SER A 73 -2.34 -2.99 -2.18
N ILE A 74 -2.06 -4.09 -2.86
CA ILE A 74 -2.86 -4.53 -4.00
C ILE A 74 -4.29 -4.79 -3.58
N ILE A 75 -4.50 -5.47 -2.46
CA ILE A 75 -5.83 -5.79 -1.96
C ILE A 75 -6.60 -4.50 -1.62
N LEU A 76 -5.98 -3.60 -0.85
CA LEU A 76 -6.63 -2.36 -0.42
C LEU A 76 -6.91 -1.43 -1.59
N ILE A 77 -5.96 -1.27 -2.50
CA ILE A 77 -6.12 -0.41 -3.68
C ILE A 77 -7.21 -0.97 -4.58
N SER A 78 -7.30 -2.28 -4.73
CA SER A 78 -8.35 -2.91 -5.55
C SER A 78 -9.72 -2.69 -4.94
N ILE A 79 -9.86 -2.78 -3.63
CA ILE A 79 -11.13 -2.52 -2.94
C ILE A 79 -11.54 -1.05 -3.15
N ILE A 80 -10.61 -0.11 -2.99
CA ILE A 80 -10.86 1.30 -3.21
C ILE A 80 -11.22 1.58 -4.66
N GLY A 81 -10.53 0.94 -5.61
CA GLY A 81 -10.83 1.08 -7.04
C GLY A 81 -12.27 0.69 -7.35
N ILE A 82 -12.74 -0.41 -6.79
CA ILE A 82 -14.10 -0.89 -7.03
C ILE A 82 -15.13 0.03 -6.36
N ILE A 83 -14.91 0.37 -5.08
CA ILE A 83 -15.91 1.08 -4.28
C ILE A 83 -15.91 2.57 -4.58
N TYR A 84 -14.75 3.21 -4.57
CA TYR A 84 -14.65 4.66 -4.69
C TYR A 84 -14.63 5.12 -6.14
N PHE A 85 -13.81 4.48 -6.98
CA PHE A 85 -13.68 4.86 -8.38
C PHE A 85 -14.59 4.08 -9.31
N LYS A 86 -15.35 3.13 -8.77
CA LYS A 86 -16.32 2.32 -9.51
C LYS A 86 -15.71 1.61 -10.73
N GLU A 87 -14.46 1.16 -10.57
CA GLU A 87 -13.80 0.41 -11.61
C GLU A 87 -14.41 -0.99 -11.72
N SER A 88 -14.51 -1.49 -12.95
CA SER A 88 -15.00 -2.84 -13.19
C SER A 88 -13.82 -3.78 -13.42
N TYR A 89 -13.85 -4.93 -12.76
CA TYR A 89 -12.82 -5.95 -12.93
C TYR A 89 -13.43 -7.17 -13.59
N ASN A 90 -12.69 -7.78 -14.53
CA ASN A 90 -13.10 -9.03 -15.12
C ASN A 90 -12.78 -10.19 -14.17
N LYS A 91 -13.23 -11.41 -14.56
CA LYS A 91 -13.04 -12.59 -13.72
C LYS A 91 -11.55 -12.92 -13.46
N TYR A 92 -10.67 -12.57 -14.38
CA TYR A 92 -9.24 -12.84 -14.21
C TYR A 92 -8.63 -11.96 -13.13
N HIS A 93 -9.04 -10.70 -13.06
CA HIS A 93 -8.61 -9.80 -11.99
C HIS A 93 -9.09 -10.29 -10.63
N ILE A 94 -10.34 -10.74 -10.56
CA ILE A 94 -10.91 -11.26 -9.31
C ILE A 94 -10.17 -12.51 -8.85
N ILE A 95 -9.85 -13.43 -9.78
CA ILE A 95 -9.08 -14.62 -9.47
C ILE A 95 -7.70 -14.26 -8.94
N GLY A 96 -7.03 -13.28 -9.58
CA GLY A 96 -5.73 -12.80 -9.12
C GLY A 96 -5.77 -12.22 -7.70
N LEU A 97 -6.81 -11.46 -7.37
CA LEU A 97 -7.00 -10.91 -6.04
C LEU A 97 -7.23 -12.00 -4.99
N ILE A 98 -7.97 -13.04 -5.35
CA ILE A 98 -8.18 -14.18 -4.46
C ILE A 98 -6.85 -14.87 -4.15
N PHE A 99 -6.02 -15.11 -5.17
CA PHE A 99 -4.70 -15.69 -4.97
C PHE A 99 -3.79 -14.80 -4.12
N ALA A 100 -3.85 -13.48 -4.34
CA ALA A 100 -3.10 -12.53 -3.51
C ALA A 100 -3.52 -12.63 -2.05
N PHE A 101 -4.82 -12.69 -1.79
CA PHE A 101 -5.35 -12.82 -0.44
C PHE A 101 -4.90 -14.12 0.22
N ILE A 102 -4.93 -15.23 -0.52
CA ILE A 102 -4.50 -16.53 -0.01
C ILE A 102 -3.01 -16.52 0.33
N SER A 103 -2.19 -15.80 -0.46
CA SER A 103 -0.73 -15.78 -0.23
C SER A 103 -0.31 -14.98 0.99
N LEU A 104 -1.20 -14.17 1.58
CA LEU A 104 -0.92 -13.54 2.85
C LEU A 104 -0.84 -14.59 3.96
#